data_39ffd24728719ebcfa9f1331bbb5b2d9
#
_entry.id   39ffd24728719ebcfa9f1331bbb5b2d9
#
_cell.length_a   1.000
_cell.length_b   1.000
_cell.length_c   1.000
_cell.angle_alpha   90.00
_cell.angle_beta   90.00
_cell.angle_gamma   90.00
#
_symmetry.space_group_name_H-M   'P 1'
#
loop_
_entity.id
_entity.type
_entity.pdbx_description
1 polymer ?
#
loop_
_entity_poly.entity_id
_entity_poly.type
_entity_poly.pdbx_seq_one_letter_code
_entity_poly.pdbx_strand_id
1 'polypeptide(L)' 'FDATDEEIQKEINDLAAEYNMEVSQVSALLSPEMLKHDIAMKKAVEVITSSAKVK' A
#
# COMPACT_ATOMS: atom_id res chain seq x y z
N PHE A 1 0.33 -5.23 12.07
CA PHE A 1 0.60 -5.61 10.71
C PHE A 1 1.71 -4.75 10.14
N ASP A 2 2.77 -5.41 9.72
CA ASP A 2 3.91 -4.70 9.14
C ASP A 2 3.94 -4.89 7.64
N ALA A 3 4.35 -3.86 6.97
CA ALA A 3 4.50 -3.91 5.52
C ALA A 3 5.96 -4.24 5.21
N THR A 4 6.17 -5.18 4.32
CA THR A 4 7.51 -5.54 3.91
C THR A 4 7.96 -4.62 2.80
N ASP A 5 9.26 -4.65 2.52
CA ASP A 5 9.80 -3.83 1.44
C ASP A 5 9.17 -4.19 0.11
N GLU A 6 8.90 -5.45 -0.10
CA GLU A 6 8.28 -5.89 -1.33
C GLU A 6 6.89 -5.32 -1.47
N GLU A 7 6.15 -5.28 -0.38
CA GLU A 7 4.80 -4.72 -0.41
C GLU A 7 4.84 -3.24 -0.69
N ILE A 8 5.80 -2.54 -0.09
CA ILE A 8 5.94 -1.11 -0.33
C ILE A 8 6.26 -0.86 -1.79
N GLN A 9 7.18 -1.64 -2.34
CA GLN A 9 7.56 -1.48 -3.74
C GLN A 9 6.38 -1.74 -4.66
N LYS A 10 5.59 -2.74 -4.34
CA LYS A 10 4.42 -3.07 -5.13
C LYS A 10 3.42 -1.92 -5.10
N GLU A 11 3.21 -1.36 -3.93
CA GLU A 11 2.29 -0.24 -3.79
C GLU A 11 2.76 0.95 -4.60
N ILE A 12 4.06 1.23 -4.57
CA ILE A 12 4.60 2.33 -5.35
C ILE A 12 4.39 2.07 -6.83
N ASN A 13 4.63 0.85 -7.28
CA ASN A 13 4.42 0.52 -8.68
C ASN A 13 2.97 0.70 -9.08
N ASP A 14 2.07 0.28 -8.23
CA ASP A 14 0.64 0.43 -8.50
C ASP A 14 0.25 1.90 -8.62
N LEU A 15 0.72 2.70 -7.69
CA LEU A 15 0.41 4.12 -7.70
C LEU A 15 1.00 4.80 -8.93
N ALA A 16 2.22 4.41 -9.30
CA ALA A 16 2.86 4.99 -10.47
C ALA A 16 2.05 4.70 -11.72
N ALA A 17 1.56 3.49 -11.84
CA ALA A 17 0.76 3.12 -12.98
C ALA A 17 -0.60 3.82 -12.95
N GLU A 18 -1.17 3.92 -11.79
CA GLU A 18 -2.50 4.52 -11.65
C GLU A 18 -2.47 6.00 -11.98
N TYR A 19 -1.43 6.71 -11.51
CA TYR A 19 -1.33 8.14 -11.73
C TYR A 19 -0.47 8.49 -12.95
N ASN A 20 -0.06 7.47 -13.70
CA ASN A 20 0.75 7.69 -14.89
C ASN A 20 2.04 8.45 -14.54
N MET A 21 2.66 8.06 -13.45
CA MET A 21 3.90 8.69 -13.00
C MET A 21 4.99 7.64 -12.95
N GLU A 22 6.22 8.11 -12.80
CA GLU A 22 7.33 7.19 -12.67
C GLU A 22 7.46 6.75 -11.23
N VAL A 23 7.98 5.55 -11.04
CA VAL A 23 8.17 5.02 -9.70
C VAL A 23 9.05 5.94 -8.87
N SER A 24 10.08 6.51 -9.47
CA SER A 24 10.95 7.43 -8.74
C SER A 24 10.18 8.63 -8.26
N GLN A 25 9.28 9.12 -9.05
CA GLN A 25 8.48 10.29 -8.67
C GLN A 25 7.56 9.96 -7.52
N VAL A 26 6.91 8.83 -7.60
CA VAL A 26 6.01 8.42 -6.52
C VAL A 26 6.80 8.23 -5.24
N SER A 27 7.96 7.63 -5.34
CA SER A 27 8.79 7.38 -4.18
C SER A 27 9.27 8.70 -3.55
N ALA A 28 9.49 9.71 -4.37
CA ALA A 28 9.91 11.01 -3.87
C ALA A 28 8.76 11.76 -3.20
N LEU A 29 7.56 11.57 -3.72
CA LEU A 29 6.41 12.25 -3.17
C LEU A 29 5.91 11.61 -1.89
N LEU A 30 6.01 10.30 -1.78
CA LEU A 30 5.50 9.58 -0.63
C LEU A 30 6.66 8.98 0.16
N SER A 31 6.68 9.22 1.44
CA SER A 31 7.74 8.65 2.24
C SER A 31 7.43 7.18 2.54
N PRO A 32 8.44 6.36 2.74
CA PRO A 32 8.22 4.95 3.04
C PRO A 32 7.40 4.73 4.29
N GLU A 33 7.54 5.61 5.26
CA GLU A 33 6.80 5.48 6.50
C GLU A 33 5.31 5.67 6.27
N MET A 34 4.95 6.62 5.44
CA MET A 34 3.55 6.82 5.12
C MET A 34 2.98 5.64 4.36
N LEU A 35 3.76 5.09 3.45
CA LEU A 35 3.33 3.92 2.71
C LEU A 35 3.16 2.72 3.61
N LYS A 36 4.08 2.55 4.55
CA LYS A 36 3.98 1.45 5.50
C LYS A 36 2.71 1.55 6.30
N HIS A 37 2.42 2.74 6.77
CA HIS A 37 1.23 2.96 7.58
C HIS A 37 -0.03 2.69 6.77
N ASP A 38 -0.04 3.15 5.54
CA ASP A 38 -1.18 2.98 4.66
C ASP A 38 -1.41 1.50 4.36
N ILE A 39 -0.36 0.78 4.06
CA ILE A 39 -0.46 -0.63 3.76
C ILE A 39 -0.93 -1.40 5.00
N ALA A 40 -0.42 -1.04 6.15
CA ALA A 40 -0.83 -1.70 7.38
C ALA A 40 -2.31 -1.49 7.65
N MET A 41 -2.79 -0.29 7.41
CA MET A 41 -4.21 -0.01 7.57
C MET A 41 -5.05 -0.78 6.58
N LYS A 42 -4.59 -0.87 5.36
CA LYS A 42 -5.29 -1.63 4.34
C LYS A 42 -5.39 -3.09 4.73
N LYS A 43 -4.32 -3.64 5.25
CA LYS A 43 -4.31 -5.03 5.66
C LYS A 43 -5.31 -5.27 6.80
N ALA A 44 -5.35 -4.35 7.74
CA ALA A 44 -6.26 -4.48 8.86
C ALA A 44 -7.71 -4.44 8.38
N VAL A 45 -7.99 -3.54 7.46
CA VAL A 45 -9.34 -3.43 6.92
C VAL A 45 -9.70 -4.68 6.14
N GLU A 46 -8.76 -5.20 5.39
CA GLU A 46 -9.01 -6.41 4.63
C GLU A 46 -9.35 -7.59 5.53
N VAL A 47 -8.66 -7.70 6.63
CA VAL A 47 -8.92 -8.77 7.57
C VAL A 47 -10.32 -8.66 8.14
N ILE A 48 -10.70 -7.47 8.50
CA ILE A 48 -12.03 -7.24 9.03
C ILE A 48 -13.09 -7.54 7.99
N THR A 49 -12.88 -7.09 6.79
CA THR A 49 -13.81 -7.34 5.72
C THR A 49 -13.95 -8.83 5.45
N SER A 50 -12.85 -9.51 5.47
CA SER A 50 -12.86 -10.94 5.23
C SER A 50 -13.65 -11.66 6.30
N SER A 51 -13.52 -11.23 7.53
CA SER A 51 -14.27 -11.79 8.62
C SER A 51 -15.73 -11.51 8.52
N ALA A 52 -16.05 -10.30 8.15
CA ALA A 52 -17.41 -9.88 8.07
C ALA A 52 -18.16 -10.56 6.97
N LYS A 53 -17.48 -11.10 5.97
CA LYS A 53 -18.12 -11.59 4.90
C LYS A 53 -18.69 -12.91 5.11
N VAL A 54 -19.06 -13.29 6.10
CA VAL A 54 -19.58 -14.45 6.36
C VAL A 54 -20.86 -14.59 5.87
N LYS A 55 -21.43 -14.81 5.48
CA LYS A 55 -22.65 -14.90 5.16
C LYS A 55 -23.06 -15.57 4.62
#